data_403ccb5ab15a94734eda8cf06c7d9cb3
#
_entry.id   403ccb5ab15a94734eda8cf06c7d9cb3
#
_cell.length_a   1.000
_cell.length_b   1.000
_cell.length_c   1.000
_cell.angle_alpha   90.00
_cell.angle_beta   90.00
_cell.angle_gamma   90.00
#
_symmetry.space_group_name_H-M   'P 1'
#
loop_
_entity.id
_entity.type
_entity.pdbx_description
1 polymer ?
#
loop_
_entity_poly.entity_id
_entity_poly.type
_entity_poly.pdbx_seq_one_letter_code
_entity_poly.pdbx_strand_id
1 'polypeptide(L)'
;MNQPTPAIVAQSAVRRLPRLYLLLLCAAYVLPGFLGRSPWKTQDIEAFGYMLQMANPGMGDALSWLKPTLLGSPDGNLALLPYWLGALFIRMAPAGWEDLFARLPFMAMLMATLASTWYAVHALTRHPAAQPVSFAFGGEAKPTDYARAMADGGLLALLACLGLAQLSHETTPP
;
A
#
# COMPACT_ATOMS: atom_id res chain seq x y z
N MET A 1 36.04 3.97 -10.18
CA MET A 1 34.68 3.60 -9.78
C MET A 1 34.79 2.34 -8.95
N ASN A 2 34.49 2.41 -7.63
CA ASN A 2 34.46 1.21 -6.79
C ASN A 2 33.30 0.33 -7.25
N GLN A 3 33.62 -0.82 -7.86
CA GLN A 3 32.59 -1.83 -8.13
C GLN A 3 32.12 -2.37 -6.78
N PRO A 4 30.79 -2.52 -6.55
CA PRO A 4 30.29 -3.10 -5.32
C PRO A 4 30.88 -4.51 -5.17
N THR A 5 31.35 -4.82 -3.97
CA THR A 5 31.85 -6.17 -3.63
C THR A 5 30.72 -7.16 -3.83
N PRO A 6 30.87 -8.20 -4.67
CA PRO A 6 29.79 -9.14 -4.92
C PRO A 6 29.43 -9.92 -3.64
N ALA A 7 28.15 -10.21 -3.46
CA ALA A 7 27.66 -10.92 -2.30
C ALA A 7 28.12 -12.39 -2.31
N ILE A 8 28.60 -12.86 -1.16
CA ILE A 8 28.95 -14.28 -0.94
C ILE A 8 27.82 -14.89 -0.11
N VAL A 9 26.95 -15.65 -0.76
CA VAL A 9 25.73 -16.21 -0.12
C VAL A 9 25.64 -17.70 -0.40
N ALA A 10 25.71 -18.51 0.68
CA ALA A 10 25.51 -19.95 0.60
C ALA A 10 24.01 -20.29 0.48
N GLN A 11 23.70 -21.41 -0.18
CA GLN A 11 22.33 -21.91 -0.33
C GLN A 11 21.63 -22.14 1.04
N SER A 12 22.37 -22.55 2.05
CA SER A 12 21.85 -22.73 3.42
C SER A 12 21.43 -21.44 4.11
N ALA A 13 21.99 -20.30 3.71
CA ALA A 13 21.64 -18.99 4.26
C ALA A 13 20.33 -18.42 3.66
N VAL A 14 19.90 -18.94 2.49
CA VAL A 14 18.71 -18.47 1.79
C VAL A 14 17.47 -19.18 2.31
N ARG A 15 16.77 -18.54 3.24
CA ARG A 15 15.51 -19.04 3.78
C ARG A 15 14.34 -18.30 3.13
N ARG A 16 13.50 -19.03 2.41
CA ARG A 16 12.26 -18.52 1.82
C ARG A 16 11.13 -18.62 2.84
N LEU A 17 10.36 -17.55 3.01
CA LEU A 17 9.13 -17.64 3.78
C LEU A 17 8.08 -18.47 3.02
N PRO A 18 7.33 -19.35 3.69
CA PRO A 18 6.17 -19.97 3.06
C PRO A 18 5.18 -18.90 2.62
N ARG A 19 4.67 -19.02 1.39
CA ARG A 19 3.76 -18.01 0.81
C ARG A 19 2.56 -17.68 1.69
N LEU A 20 2.01 -18.71 2.33
CA LEU A 20 0.86 -18.54 3.22
C LEU A 20 1.18 -17.59 4.38
N TYR A 21 2.33 -17.76 5.05
CA TYR A 21 2.72 -16.88 6.16
C TYR A 21 2.95 -15.44 5.71
N LEU A 22 3.57 -15.25 4.54
CA LEU A 22 3.77 -13.92 3.99
C LEU A 22 2.43 -13.24 3.68
N LEU A 23 1.49 -13.96 3.06
CA LEU A 23 0.15 -13.45 2.77
C LEU A 23 -0.65 -13.16 4.04
N LEU A 24 -0.58 -14.03 5.04
CA LEU A 24 -1.24 -13.81 6.34
C LEU A 24 -0.67 -12.59 7.05
N LEU A 25 0.64 -12.37 6.98
CA LEU A 25 1.28 -11.18 7.55
C LEU A 25 0.82 -9.91 6.83
N CYS A 26 0.78 -9.92 5.49
CA CYS A 26 0.23 -8.81 4.72
C CYS A 26 -1.24 -8.55 5.05
N ALA A 27 -2.05 -9.59 5.15
CA ALA A 27 -3.45 -9.47 5.53
C ALA A 27 -3.61 -8.90 6.96
N ALA A 28 -2.83 -9.40 7.91
CA ALA A 28 -2.82 -8.89 9.29
C ALA A 28 -2.34 -7.44 9.37
N TYR A 29 -1.51 -6.98 8.43
CA TYR A 29 -1.09 -5.59 8.34
C TYR A 29 -2.17 -4.70 7.72
N VAL A 30 -2.80 -5.14 6.63
CA VAL A 30 -3.75 -4.33 5.86
C VAL A 30 -5.13 -4.28 6.51
N LEU A 31 -5.71 -5.45 6.85
CA LEU A 31 -7.13 -5.53 7.20
C LEU A 31 -7.53 -4.75 8.45
N PRO A 32 -6.79 -4.78 9.59
CA PRO A 32 -7.21 -4.10 10.82
C PRO A 32 -7.27 -2.57 10.68
N GLY A 33 -6.51 -2.01 9.74
CA GLY A 33 -6.50 -0.56 9.49
C GLY A 33 -7.71 -0.05 8.72
N PHE A 34 -8.36 -0.93 7.94
CA PHE A 34 -9.48 -0.55 7.05
C PHE A 34 -10.81 -1.14 7.48
N LEU A 35 -10.83 -2.32 8.12
CA LEU A 35 -12.07 -3.01 8.52
C LEU A 35 -12.45 -2.71 9.96
N GLY A 36 -13.75 -2.52 10.21
CA GLY A 36 -14.30 -2.35 11.54
C GLY A 36 -13.93 -1.03 12.23
N ARG A 37 -13.42 -0.05 11.48
CA ARG A 37 -13.03 1.25 12.02
C ARG A 37 -13.83 2.35 11.33
N SER A 38 -14.51 3.19 12.10
CA SER A 38 -15.11 4.43 11.61
C SER A 38 -14.06 5.55 11.53
N PRO A 39 -14.25 6.60 10.72
CA PRO A 39 -13.41 7.80 10.74
C PRO A 39 -13.39 8.38 12.16
N TRP A 40 -12.20 8.60 12.72
CA TRP A 40 -12.09 9.07 14.11
C TRP A 40 -11.18 10.28 14.28
N LYS A 41 -10.20 10.48 13.38
CA LYS A 41 -9.40 11.70 13.34
C LYS A 41 -10.19 12.79 12.63
N THR A 42 -10.04 14.03 13.07
CA THR A 42 -10.74 15.20 12.47
C THR A 42 -10.55 15.24 10.95
N GLN A 43 -9.32 15.09 10.47
CA GLN A 43 -9.00 15.10 9.05
C GLN A 43 -9.67 13.94 8.28
N ASP A 44 -9.72 12.75 8.87
CA ASP A 44 -10.35 11.55 8.26
C ASP A 44 -11.88 11.73 8.17
N ILE A 45 -12.48 12.36 9.20
CA ILE A 45 -13.90 12.71 9.21
C ILE A 45 -14.22 13.77 8.14
N GLU A 46 -13.40 14.82 8.06
CA GLU A 46 -13.55 15.88 7.05
C GLU A 46 -13.42 15.31 5.64
N ALA A 47 -12.36 14.51 5.36
CA ALA A 47 -12.17 13.87 4.07
C ALA A 47 -13.36 12.98 3.69
N PHE A 48 -13.85 12.16 4.62
CA PHE A 48 -15.05 11.35 4.39
C PHE A 48 -16.30 12.22 4.14
N GLY A 49 -16.45 13.34 4.87
CA GLY A 49 -17.52 14.29 4.64
C GLY A 49 -17.53 14.88 3.23
N TYR A 50 -16.36 15.28 2.71
CA TYR A 50 -16.22 15.73 1.32
C TYR A 50 -16.58 14.64 0.31
N MET A 51 -16.09 13.40 0.52
CA MET A 51 -16.40 12.27 -0.34
C MET A 51 -17.91 11.97 -0.36
N LEU A 52 -18.55 11.98 0.80
CA LEU A 52 -19.99 11.73 0.96
C LEU A 52 -20.83 12.81 0.28
N GLN A 53 -20.46 14.07 0.42
CA GLN A 53 -21.14 15.18 -0.24
C GLN A 53 -21.03 15.09 -1.77
N MET A 54 -19.84 14.75 -2.29
CA MET A 54 -19.64 14.53 -3.71
C MET A 54 -20.42 13.32 -4.25
N ALA A 55 -20.57 12.28 -3.44
CA ALA A 55 -21.26 11.05 -3.82
C ALA A 55 -22.79 11.26 -3.95
N ASN A 56 -23.36 12.15 -3.13
CA ASN A 56 -24.81 12.39 -3.04
C ASN A 56 -25.25 13.57 -3.91
N PRO A 57 -25.92 13.35 -5.07
CA PRO A 57 -26.29 14.42 -5.99
C PRO A 57 -27.32 15.43 -5.44
N GLY A 58 -27.96 15.12 -4.31
CA GLY A 58 -28.87 16.02 -3.61
C GLY A 58 -28.20 16.98 -2.61
N MET A 59 -26.92 16.79 -2.32
CA MET A 59 -26.14 17.61 -1.37
C MET A 59 -25.13 18.53 -2.05
N GLY A 60 -24.84 18.36 -3.35
CA GLY A 60 -23.85 19.16 -4.06
C GLY A 60 -24.17 19.34 -5.52
N ASP A 61 -23.92 20.55 -6.04
CA ASP A 61 -23.95 20.84 -7.47
C ASP A 61 -22.83 20.12 -8.21
N ALA A 62 -22.89 20.06 -9.55
CA ALA A 62 -21.80 19.54 -10.38
C ALA A 62 -20.44 20.22 -10.10
N LEU A 63 -20.48 21.43 -9.56
CA LEU A 63 -19.30 22.20 -9.12
C LEU A 63 -18.64 21.60 -7.86
N SER A 64 -19.34 20.80 -7.05
CA SER A 64 -18.81 20.17 -5.84
C SER A 64 -17.66 19.18 -6.15
N TRP A 65 -17.62 18.63 -7.38
CA TRP A 65 -16.51 17.77 -7.83
C TRP A 65 -15.22 18.55 -8.08
N LEU A 66 -15.29 19.84 -8.37
CA LEU A 66 -14.13 20.70 -8.61
C LEU A 66 -13.80 21.58 -7.41
N LYS A 67 -14.81 21.92 -6.62
CA LYS A 67 -14.69 22.76 -5.44
C LYS A 67 -15.48 22.14 -4.30
N PRO A 68 -14.93 21.12 -3.62
CA PRO A 68 -15.60 20.49 -2.52
C PRO A 68 -15.81 21.49 -1.38
N THR A 69 -17.01 21.48 -0.80
CA THR A 69 -17.34 22.27 0.38
C THR A 69 -17.90 21.34 1.44
N LEU A 70 -17.59 21.57 2.68
CA LEU A 70 -18.19 20.85 3.79
C LEU A 70 -18.93 21.86 4.68
N LEU A 71 -20.25 21.69 4.81
CA LEU A 71 -21.10 22.64 5.55
C LEU A 71 -20.94 24.10 5.10
N GLY A 72 -20.68 24.32 3.82
CA GLY A 72 -20.48 25.66 3.26
C GLY A 72 -19.03 26.21 3.34
N SER A 73 -18.14 25.50 4.03
CA SER A 73 -16.71 25.85 4.07
C SER A 73 -15.95 25.17 2.94
N PRO A 74 -15.14 25.89 2.14
CA PRO A 74 -14.32 25.27 1.10
C PRO A 74 -13.19 24.46 1.72
N ASP A 75 -12.77 23.40 0.99
CA ASP A 75 -11.56 22.65 1.35
C ASP A 75 -10.31 23.52 1.16
N GLY A 76 -9.48 23.62 2.21
CA GLY A 76 -8.22 24.36 2.17
C GLY A 76 -7.09 23.62 1.45
N ASN A 77 -7.17 22.29 1.29
CA ASN A 77 -6.07 21.47 0.79
C ASN A 77 -6.16 21.14 -0.71
N LEU A 78 -7.31 21.30 -1.36
CA LEU A 78 -7.55 21.08 -2.80
C LEU A 78 -7.05 19.73 -3.35
N ALA A 79 -6.91 18.71 -2.51
CA ALA A 79 -6.47 17.38 -2.93
C ALA A 79 -7.66 16.58 -3.47
N LEU A 80 -8.09 16.87 -4.70
CA LEU A 80 -9.32 16.33 -5.30
C LEU A 80 -9.26 14.83 -5.59
N LEU A 81 -8.12 14.30 -5.97
CA LEU A 81 -7.99 12.90 -6.42
C LEU A 81 -8.43 11.87 -5.35
N PRO A 82 -8.00 11.95 -4.09
CA PRO A 82 -8.49 11.08 -3.04
C PRO A 82 -10.01 11.17 -2.85
N TYR A 83 -10.56 12.38 -2.88
CA TYR A 83 -12.00 12.60 -2.71
C TYR A 83 -12.81 12.01 -3.86
N TRP A 84 -12.34 12.17 -5.10
CA TRP A 84 -12.97 11.55 -6.27
C TRP A 84 -13.00 10.03 -6.18
N LEU A 85 -11.87 9.42 -5.78
CA LEU A 85 -11.80 7.97 -5.62
C LEU A 85 -12.78 7.48 -4.55
N GLY A 86 -12.77 8.09 -3.38
CA GLY A 86 -13.69 7.74 -2.32
C GLY A 86 -15.15 7.94 -2.72
N ALA A 87 -15.50 9.09 -3.31
CA ALA A 87 -16.86 9.40 -3.75
C ALA A 87 -17.40 8.43 -4.80
N LEU A 88 -16.56 8.00 -5.75
CA LEU A 88 -16.93 7.01 -6.75
C LEU A 88 -17.31 5.67 -6.13
N PHE A 89 -16.52 5.22 -5.14
CA PHE A 89 -16.80 3.97 -4.44
C PHE A 89 -18.02 4.08 -3.52
N ILE A 90 -18.22 5.22 -2.85
CA ILE A 90 -19.42 5.47 -2.03
C ILE A 90 -20.70 5.36 -2.87
N ARG A 91 -20.70 5.83 -4.12
CA ARG A 91 -21.85 5.69 -5.03
C ARG A 91 -22.25 4.23 -5.31
N MET A 92 -21.32 3.31 -5.18
CA MET A 92 -21.55 1.88 -5.37
C MET A 92 -21.88 1.17 -4.06
N ALA A 93 -21.82 1.88 -2.92
CA ALA A 93 -22.01 1.30 -1.61
C ALA A 93 -23.48 1.01 -1.32
N PRO A 94 -23.82 -0.14 -0.72
CA PRO A 94 -25.11 -0.33 -0.08
C PRO A 94 -25.27 0.64 1.10
N ALA A 95 -26.52 0.98 1.43
CA ALA A 95 -26.81 1.86 2.56
C ALA A 95 -26.21 1.32 3.88
N GLY A 96 -25.48 2.18 4.58
CA GLY A 96 -24.77 1.86 5.84
C GLY A 96 -23.36 1.28 5.66
N TRP A 97 -22.84 1.17 4.42
CA TRP A 97 -21.48 0.69 4.14
C TRP A 97 -20.59 1.76 3.48
N GLU A 98 -21.04 3.01 3.48
CA GLU A 98 -20.38 4.13 2.80
C GLU A 98 -18.96 4.36 3.31
N ASP A 99 -18.74 4.23 4.61
CA ASP A 99 -17.43 4.42 5.25
C ASP A 99 -16.41 3.33 4.82
N LEU A 100 -16.86 2.08 4.70
CA LEU A 100 -16.01 1.00 4.20
C LEU A 100 -15.68 1.19 2.72
N PHE A 101 -16.69 1.51 1.91
CA PHE A 101 -16.51 1.68 0.47
C PHE A 101 -15.60 2.87 0.16
N ALA A 102 -15.69 3.96 0.91
CA ALA A 102 -14.76 5.09 0.78
C ALA A 102 -13.28 4.68 0.92
N ARG A 103 -12.99 3.63 1.70
CA ARG A 103 -11.63 3.16 2.02
C ARG A 103 -11.12 2.07 1.09
N LEU A 104 -12.00 1.37 0.37
CA LEU A 104 -11.60 0.28 -0.53
C LEU A 104 -10.51 0.69 -1.54
N PRO A 105 -10.57 1.85 -2.22
CA PRO A 105 -9.53 2.25 -3.15
C PRO A 105 -8.17 2.45 -2.46
N PHE A 106 -8.14 2.99 -1.24
CA PHE A 106 -6.91 3.19 -0.47
C PHE A 106 -6.33 1.86 0.01
N MET A 107 -7.18 0.92 0.44
CA MET A 107 -6.77 -0.44 0.75
C MET A 107 -6.17 -1.14 -0.47
N ALA A 108 -6.79 -0.99 -1.64
CA ALA A 108 -6.27 -1.55 -2.90
C ALA A 108 -4.92 -0.93 -3.29
N MET A 109 -4.73 0.38 -3.10
CA MET A 109 -3.45 1.05 -3.34
C MET A 109 -2.36 0.57 -2.38
N LEU A 110 -2.68 0.37 -1.10
CA LEU A 110 -1.72 -0.20 -0.15
C LEU A 110 -1.31 -1.62 -0.55
N MET A 111 -2.28 -2.47 -0.90
CA MET A 111 -1.98 -3.82 -1.41
C MET A 111 -1.14 -3.80 -2.68
N ALA A 112 -1.42 -2.88 -3.61
CA ALA A 112 -0.64 -2.68 -4.82
C ALA A 112 0.80 -2.23 -4.52
N THR A 113 0.98 -1.36 -3.52
CA THR A 113 2.31 -0.91 -3.06
C THR A 113 3.11 -2.07 -2.49
N LEU A 114 2.52 -2.90 -1.62
CA LEU A 114 3.17 -4.08 -1.06
C LEU A 114 3.57 -5.07 -2.17
N ALA A 115 2.64 -5.36 -3.07
CA ALA A 115 2.89 -6.25 -4.21
C ALA A 115 3.97 -5.69 -5.13
N SER A 116 3.90 -4.41 -5.50
CA SER A 116 4.89 -3.76 -6.38
C SER A 116 6.28 -3.79 -5.78
N THR A 117 6.40 -3.56 -4.47
CA THR A 117 7.68 -3.63 -3.76
C THR A 117 8.26 -5.04 -3.85
N TRP A 118 7.45 -6.07 -3.57
CA TRP A 118 7.91 -7.46 -3.66
C TRP A 118 8.38 -7.79 -5.08
N TYR A 119 7.57 -7.46 -6.10
CA TYR A 119 7.93 -7.75 -7.50
C TYR A 119 9.13 -6.93 -7.98
N ALA A 120 9.25 -5.68 -7.57
CA ALA A 120 10.39 -4.82 -7.92
C ALA A 120 11.69 -5.36 -7.35
N VAL A 121 11.73 -5.70 -6.05
CA VAL A 121 12.92 -6.30 -5.42
C VAL A 121 13.24 -7.64 -6.06
N HIS A 122 12.23 -8.48 -6.31
CA HIS A 122 12.42 -9.76 -7.00
C HIS A 122 13.02 -9.59 -8.40
N ALA A 123 12.53 -8.63 -9.20
CA ALA A 123 13.03 -8.37 -10.54
C ALA A 123 14.47 -7.83 -10.52
N LEU A 124 14.76 -6.85 -9.63
CA LEU A 124 16.09 -6.28 -9.47
C LEU A 124 17.12 -7.31 -9.04
N THR A 125 16.77 -8.16 -8.09
CA THR A 125 17.68 -9.20 -7.59
C THR A 125 17.89 -10.36 -8.54
N ARG A 126 17.05 -10.51 -9.57
CA ARG A 126 17.28 -11.46 -10.67
C ARG A 126 18.28 -10.97 -11.72
N HIS A 127 18.61 -9.68 -11.67
CA HIS A 127 19.61 -9.14 -12.61
C HIS A 127 20.98 -9.78 -12.36
N PRO A 128 21.74 -10.17 -13.41
CA PRO A 128 23.03 -10.85 -13.24
C PRO A 128 24.03 -10.12 -12.34
N ALA A 129 24.04 -8.77 -12.37
CA ALA A 129 24.92 -7.95 -11.55
C ALA A 129 24.56 -7.96 -10.05
N ALA A 130 23.35 -8.39 -9.70
CA ALA A 130 22.89 -8.47 -8.31
C ALA A 130 22.96 -9.90 -7.72
N GLN A 131 23.37 -10.87 -8.55
CA GLN A 131 23.46 -12.27 -8.12
C GLN A 131 24.70 -12.54 -7.28
N PRO A 132 24.63 -13.51 -6.33
CA PRO A 132 25.80 -13.96 -5.58
C PRO A 132 26.89 -14.52 -6.48
N VAL A 133 28.16 -14.43 -6.00
CA VAL A 133 29.30 -15.03 -6.71
C VAL A 133 29.23 -16.54 -6.64
N SER A 134 29.59 -17.19 -7.75
CA SER A 134 29.76 -18.64 -7.80
C SER A 134 30.91 -19.10 -6.91
N PHE A 135 30.71 -20.16 -6.14
CA PHE A 135 31.77 -20.78 -5.35
C PHE A 135 32.56 -21.76 -6.19
N ALA A 136 33.88 -21.89 -5.89
CA ALA A 136 34.76 -22.79 -6.62
C ALA A 136 34.30 -24.26 -6.56
N PHE A 137 33.62 -24.66 -5.49
CA PHE A 137 33.14 -26.03 -5.28
C PHE A 137 31.61 -26.14 -5.29
N GLY A 138 30.90 -25.08 -5.72
CA GLY A 138 29.44 -25.03 -5.65
C GLY A 138 28.89 -24.76 -4.24
N GLY A 139 27.57 -24.79 -4.08
CA GLY A 139 26.90 -24.51 -2.81
C GLY A 139 26.44 -23.06 -2.64
N GLU A 140 26.64 -22.24 -3.67
CA GLU A 140 26.06 -20.89 -3.74
C GLU A 140 24.53 -20.94 -3.84
N ALA A 141 23.89 -19.86 -3.45
CA ALA A 141 22.43 -19.70 -3.53
C ALA A 141 21.94 -19.75 -4.98
N LYS A 142 20.92 -20.56 -5.25
CA LYS A 142 20.27 -20.56 -6.57
C LYS A 142 19.68 -19.17 -6.85
N PRO A 143 19.84 -18.62 -8.08
CA PRO A 143 19.37 -17.28 -8.43
C PRO A 143 17.89 -17.00 -8.10
N THR A 144 17.03 -18.00 -8.31
CA THR A 144 15.60 -17.91 -8.02
C THR A 144 15.30 -17.87 -6.52
N ASP A 145 16.05 -18.64 -5.74
CA ASP A 145 15.86 -18.73 -4.28
C ASP A 145 16.37 -17.47 -3.60
N TYR A 146 17.55 -16.98 -4.05
CA TYR A 146 18.10 -15.72 -3.60
C TYR A 146 17.16 -14.54 -3.89
N ALA A 147 16.70 -14.41 -5.14
CA ALA A 147 15.80 -13.33 -5.53
C ALA A 147 14.50 -13.34 -4.73
N ARG A 148 13.96 -14.52 -4.44
CA ARG A 148 12.76 -14.64 -3.62
C ARG A 148 13.01 -14.27 -2.16
N ALA A 149 14.09 -14.72 -1.56
CA ALA A 149 14.43 -14.38 -0.18
C ALA A 149 14.67 -12.88 -0.01
N MET A 150 15.32 -12.24 -0.99
CA MET A 150 15.51 -10.79 -1.01
C MET A 150 14.19 -10.03 -1.14
N ALA A 151 13.27 -10.50 -1.98
CA ALA A 151 11.95 -9.91 -2.14
C ALA A 151 11.10 -10.04 -0.86
N ASP A 152 11.13 -11.20 -0.21
CA ASP A 152 10.47 -11.43 1.07
C ASP A 152 11.05 -10.50 2.14
N GLY A 153 12.38 -10.36 2.22
CA GLY A 153 13.06 -9.43 3.13
C GLY A 153 12.74 -7.96 2.85
N GLY A 154 12.72 -7.55 1.59
CA GLY A 154 12.35 -6.19 1.18
C GLY A 154 10.92 -5.83 1.55
N LEU A 155 9.98 -6.76 1.38
CA LEU A 155 8.59 -6.58 1.80
C LEU A 155 8.49 -6.49 3.34
N LEU A 156 9.19 -7.33 4.08
CA LEU A 156 9.23 -7.26 5.55
C LEU A 156 9.81 -5.94 6.04
N ALA A 157 10.86 -5.43 5.39
CA ALA A 157 11.44 -4.12 5.72
C ALA A 157 10.42 -2.99 5.48
N LEU A 158 9.65 -3.05 4.40
CA LEU A 158 8.58 -2.09 4.13
C LEU A 158 7.47 -2.16 5.20
N LEU A 159 7.02 -3.36 5.56
CA LEU A 159 6.02 -3.56 6.62
C LEU A 159 6.50 -3.06 8.00
N ALA A 160 7.80 -3.16 8.27
CA ALA A 160 8.40 -2.65 9.51
C ALA A 160 8.56 -1.12 9.53
N CYS A 161 8.29 -0.42 8.41
CA CYS A 161 8.39 1.03 8.34
C CYS A 161 7.22 1.68 9.12
N LEU A 162 7.54 2.32 10.25
CA LEU A 162 6.54 2.97 11.11
C LEU A 162 5.77 4.09 10.39
N GLY A 163 6.44 4.84 9.50
CA GLY A 163 5.79 5.88 8.70
C GLY A 163 4.69 5.30 7.79
N LEU A 164 4.97 4.17 7.14
CA LEU A 164 3.95 3.49 6.34
C LEU A 164 2.80 2.98 7.22
N ALA A 165 3.10 2.36 8.37
CA ALA A 165 2.09 1.86 9.29
C ALA A 165 1.17 2.96 9.81
N GLN A 166 1.70 4.17 10.01
CA GLN A 166 0.93 5.31 10.51
C GLN A 166 0.06 5.96 9.42
N LEU A 167 0.59 6.15 8.21
CA LEU A 167 -0.05 6.96 7.17
C LEU A 167 -0.86 6.14 6.16
N SER A 168 -0.50 4.87 5.93
CA SER A 168 -1.09 4.06 4.85
C SER A 168 -2.56 3.67 5.08
N HIS A 169 -3.06 3.81 6.29
CA HIS A 169 -4.44 3.47 6.64
C HIS A 169 -5.35 4.71 6.76
N GLU A 170 -4.85 5.88 6.40
CA GLU A 170 -5.61 7.12 6.38
C GLU A 170 -6.11 7.43 4.95
N THR A 171 -7.25 8.10 4.87
CA THR A 171 -7.84 8.54 3.60
C THR A 171 -7.54 10.02 3.32
N THR A 172 -6.76 10.64 4.20
CA THR A 172 -6.39 12.05 4.14
C THR A 172 -5.19 12.27 3.23
N PRO A 173 -5.15 13.35 2.44
CA PRO A 173 -3.91 13.81 1.84
C PRO A 173 -2.91 14.23 2.93
N PRO A 174 -1.62 13.99 2.70
CA PRO A 174 -0.57 14.40 3.62
C PRO A 174 -0.44 15.92 3.73
#